data_a05cf9f79bdc8ba2bd64ebb5ccd3005d
#
_entry.id   a05cf9f79bdc8ba2bd64ebb5ccd3005d
#
_cell.length_a   1.000
_cell.length_b   1.000
_cell.length_c   1.000
_cell.angle_alpha   90.00
_cell.angle_beta   90.00
_cell.angle_gamma   90.00
#
_symmetry.space_group_name_H-M   'P 1'
#
loop_
_entity.id
_entity.type
_entity.pdbx_description
1 polymer ?
#
loop_
_entity_poly.entity_id
_entity_poly.type
_entity_poly.pdbx_seq_one_letter_code
_entity_poly.pdbx_strand_id
1 'polypeptide(L)'
;MNAPQVDKDDTRSPSLVSIVAGIASIALLMMGLYFGFLGWAERPGNLENPVRYDLRPGQSFAQVAADLQEQGVLESPRLFSLYARMTSLDVSVQAGEYDLPRNISPLGLLNLFSTGQVVLHPVQLAEGATLKQVLTALRKSTFLVDDLGVGLTNSDFELLLKRLRLPIQFAEGYFFPDTYMVVRGTKVSDVLVMAHKAMQTKL
;
A
#
# COMPACT_ATOMS: atom_id res chain seq x y z
N MET A 1 54.34 28.18 -59.61
CA MET A 1 52.88 28.38 -59.41
C MET A 1 52.35 27.00 -58.95
N ASN A 2 52.33 26.77 -57.63
CA ASN A 2 51.84 25.50 -57.01
C ASN A 2 50.34 25.68 -56.68
N ALA A 3 49.51 24.88 -57.30
CA ALA A 3 48.10 24.83 -56.96
C ALA A 3 47.91 24.05 -55.61
N PRO A 4 47.03 24.48 -54.70
CA PRO A 4 46.77 23.77 -53.47
C PRO A 4 46.01 22.49 -53.79
N GLN A 5 46.50 21.36 -53.25
CA GLN A 5 45.77 20.10 -53.23
C GLN A 5 44.58 20.25 -52.25
N VAL A 6 43.40 20.09 -52.77
CA VAL A 6 42.16 19.98 -51.99
C VAL A 6 42.17 18.57 -51.39
N ASP A 7 42.30 18.53 -50.07
CA ASP A 7 42.16 17.32 -49.25
C ASP A 7 40.68 16.87 -49.36
N LYS A 8 40.44 15.73 -50.01
CA LYS A 8 39.12 15.09 -50.07
C LYS A 8 38.81 14.51 -48.69
N ASP A 9 37.99 15.21 -47.94
CA ASP A 9 37.31 14.70 -46.77
C ASP A 9 36.64 13.36 -47.13
N ASP A 10 37.26 12.27 -46.66
CA ASP A 10 36.81 10.90 -46.86
C ASP A 10 35.66 10.61 -45.86
N THR A 11 34.51 11.24 -46.11
CA THR A 11 33.26 10.91 -45.37
C THR A 11 32.78 9.54 -45.81
N ARG A 12 33.44 8.48 -45.29
CA ARG A 12 32.98 7.11 -45.46
C ARG A 12 31.64 6.97 -44.77
N SER A 13 30.58 6.91 -45.53
CA SER A 13 29.26 6.53 -45.08
C SER A 13 29.37 5.15 -44.35
N PRO A 14 28.82 5.02 -43.13
CA PRO A 14 28.93 3.75 -42.41
C PRO A 14 28.33 2.62 -43.22
N SER A 15 29.09 1.52 -43.37
CA SER A 15 28.63 0.37 -44.13
C SER A 15 27.36 -0.20 -43.43
N LEU A 16 26.44 -0.77 -44.19
CA LEU A 16 25.23 -1.43 -43.62
C LEU A 16 25.60 -2.41 -42.52
N VAL A 17 26.72 -3.11 -42.63
CA VAL A 17 27.24 -4.06 -41.62
C VAL A 17 27.57 -3.34 -40.31
N SER A 18 28.20 -2.16 -40.34
CA SER A 18 28.52 -1.43 -39.09
C SER A 18 27.26 -0.85 -38.43
N ILE A 19 26.23 -0.45 -39.19
CA ILE A 19 24.95 -0.04 -38.65
C ILE A 19 24.24 -1.21 -37.97
N VAL A 20 24.15 -2.35 -38.62
CA VAL A 20 23.53 -3.57 -38.07
C VAL A 20 24.29 -4.06 -36.81
N ALA A 21 25.61 -4.05 -36.82
CA ALA A 21 26.43 -4.40 -35.65
C ALA A 21 26.20 -3.44 -34.48
N GLY A 22 26.06 -2.13 -34.76
CA GLY A 22 25.73 -1.13 -33.74
C GLY A 22 24.34 -1.36 -33.10
N ILE A 23 23.32 -1.62 -33.94
CA ILE A 23 21.97 -1.94 -33.44
C ILE A 23 21.97 -3.23 -32.61
N ALA A 24 22.66 -4.28 -33.08
CA ALA A 24 22.78 -5.53 -32.34
C ALA A 24 23.47 -5.34 -30.97
N SER A 25 24.53 -4.53 -30.93
CA SER A 25 25.24 -4.21 -29.68
C SER A 25 24.35 -3.45 -28.69
N ILE A 26 23.59 -2.47 -29.18
CA ILE A 26 22.62 -1.72 -28.34
C ILE A 26 21.53 -2.66 -27.82
N ALA A 27 21.00 -3.54 -28.67
CA ALA A 27 19.97 -4.51 -28.28
C ALA A 27 20.47 -5.48 -27.20
N LEU A 28 21.71 -5.98 -27.32
CA LEU A 28 22.35 -6.83 -26.32
C LEU A 28 22.57 -6.08 -25.00
N LEU A 29 23.01 -4.81 -25.06
CA LEU A 29 23.17 -3.98 -23.87
C LEU A 29 21.82 -3.76 -23.16
N MET A 30 20.78 -3.39 -23.90
CA MET A 30 19.43 -3.20 -23.37
C MET A 30 18.86 -4.47 -22.76
N MET A 31 19.09 -5.61 -23.40
CA MET A 31 18.70 -6.92 -22.88
C MET A 31 19.44 -7.25 -21.59
N GLY A 32 20.74 -6.99 -21.50
CA GLY A 32 21.54 -7.15 -20.29
C GLY A 32 21.05 -6.26 -19.15
N LEU A 33 20.76 -4.99 -19.44
CA LEU A 33 20.18 -4.05 -18.46
C LEU A 33 18.79 -4.51 -17.97
N TYR A 34 17.95 -4.98 -18.89
CA TYR A 34 16.62 -5.49 -18.56
C TYR A 34 16.68 -6.71 -17.63
N PHE A 35 17.48 -7.73 -17.96
CA PHE A 35 17.65 -8.89 -17.10
C PHE A 35 18.35 -8.56 -15.78
N GLY A 36 19.30 -7.63 -15.78
CA GLY A 36 19.95 -7.14 -14.56
C GLY A 36 18.94 -6.42 -13.64
N PHE A 37 18.05 -5.65 -14.21
CA PHE A 37 16.97 -4.94 -13.48
C PHE A 37 15.94 -5.92 -12.88
N LEU A 38 15.51 -6.94 -13.64
CA LEU A 38 14.63 -7.99 -13.13
C LEU A 38 15.32 -8.78 -11.99
N GLY A 39 16.57 -9.17 -12.20
CA GLY A 39 17.34 -9.87 -11.18
C GLY A 39 17.54 -9.05 -9.90
N TRP A 40 17.64 -7.71 -10.01
CA TRP A 40 17.69 -6.84 -8.84
C TRP A 40 16.36 -6.87 -8.06
N ALA A 41 15.21 -6.86 -8.74
CA ALA A 41 13.90 -6.86 -8.10
C ALA A 41 13.63 -8.14 -7.26
N GLU A 42 14.26 -9.25 -7.63
CA GLU A 42 14.12 -10.54 -6.94
C GLU A 42 15.19 -10.77 -5.85
N ARG A 43 16.23 -9.94 -5.80
CA ARG A 43 17.30 -10.11 -4.79
C ARG A 43 16.72 -9.94 -3.39
N PRO A 44 17.09 -10.84 -2.45
CA PRO A 44 16.76 -10.65 -1.05
C PRO A 44 17.26 -9.29 -0.55
N GLY A 45 16.41 -8.58 0.19
CA GLY A 45 16.80 -7.34 0.85
C GLY A 45 17.73 -7.57 2.06
N ASN A 46 18.20 -6.48 2.66
CA ASN A 46 19.13 -6.52 3.80
C ASN A 46 18.42 -6.45 5.16
N LEU A 47 17.12 -6.68 5.20
CA LEU A 47 16.37 -6.61 6.44
C LEU A 47 16.68 -7.81 7.34
N GLU A 48 17.45 -7.59 8.42
CA GLU A 48 17.89 -8.67 9.32
C GLU A 48 16.75 -9.21 10.20
N ASN A 49 15.85 -8.33 10.63
CA ASN A 49 14.71 -8.66 11.49
C ASN A 49 13.40 -8.26 10.84
N PRO A 50 12.30 -8.99 11.09
CA PRO A 50 10.99 -8.57 10.63
C PRO A 50 10.65 -7.18 11.20
N VAL A 51 10.11 -6.31 10.36
CA VAL A 51 9.71 -4.94 10.73
C VAL A 51 8.23 -4.75 10.41
N ARG A 52 7.53 -4.09 11.32
CA ARG A 52 6.16 -3.67 11.07
C ARG A 52 6.14 -2.30 10.43
N TYR A 53 5.55 -2.19 9.25
CA TYR A 53 5.44 -0.97 8.47
C TYR A 53 3.98 -0.50 8.41
N ASP A 54 3.74 0.76 8.75
CA ASP A 54 2.41 1.37 8.71
C ASP A 54 2.28 2.29 7.47
N LEU A 55 1.58 1.79 6.45
CA LEU A 55 1.30 2.50 5.22
C LEU A 55 0.04 3.36 5.40
N ARG A 56 0.20 4.66 5.49
CA ARG A 56 -0.89 5.59 5.76
C ARG A 56 -1.74 5.88 4.53
N PRO A 57 -3.06 6.06 4.70
CA PRO A 57 -3.92 6.49 3.61
C PRO A 57 -3.44 7.81 2.99
N GLY A 58 -3.40 7.86 1.66
CA GLY A 58 -3.02 9.08 0.92
C GLY A 58 -1.52 9.32 0.77
N GLN A 59 -0.64 8.45 1.28
CA GLN A 59 0.78 8.51 0.96
C GLN A 59 1.01 8.23 -0.52
N SER A 60 1.85 9.04 -1.16
CA SER A 60 2.31 8.73 -2.51
C SER A 60 3.29 7.56 -2.49
N PHE A 61 3.33 6.77 -3.56
CA PHE A 61 4.26 5.63 -3.65
C PHE A 61 5.73 6.06 -3.50
N ALA A 62 6.09 7.26 -3.96
CA ALA A 62 7.44 7.80 -3.78
C ALA A 62 7.78 8.07 -2.32
N GLN A 63 6.81 8.53 -1.51
CA GLN A 63 6.98 8.68 -0.05
C GLN A 63 7.15 7.33 0.63
N VAL A 64 6.32 6.34 0.26
CA VAL A 64 6.47 4.96 0.76
C VAL A 64 7.87 4.41 0.47
N ALA A 65 8.38 4.59 -0.75
CA ALA A 65 9.71 4.13 -1.12
C ALA A 65 10.83 4.84 -0.33
N ALA A 66 10.66 6.15 -0.03
CA ALA A 66 11.60 6.90 0.79
C ALA A 66 11.57 6.45 2.25
N ASP A 67 10.37 6.27 2.83
CA ASP A 67 10.20 5.79 4.21
C ASP A 67 10.83 4.38 4.39
N LEU A 68 10.65 3.50 3.40
CA LEU A 68 11.26 2.17 3.40
C LEU A 68 12.81 2.22 3.32
N GLN A 69 13.36 3.21 2.63
CA GLN A 69 14.80 3.44 2.61
C GLN A 69 15.30 3.93 3.97
N GLU A 70 14.61 4.88 4.60
CA GLU A 70 14.95 5.39 5.94
C GLU A 70 14.96 4.29 6.99
N GLN A 71 14.05 3.31 6.87
CA GLN A 71 13.98 2.14 7.74
C GLN A 71 14.97 1.02 7.37
N GLY A 72 15.80 1.22 6.35
CA GLY A 72 16.79 0.23 5.91
C GLY A 72 16.20 -1.00 5.20
N VAL A 73 14.92 -0.96 4.85
CA VAL A 73 14.22 -2.05 4.15
C VAL A 73 14.59 -2.06 2.65
N LEU A 74 14.80 -0.87 2.08
CA LEU A 74 15.01 -0.68 0.66
C LEU A 74 16.30 0.13 0.40
N GLU A 75 17.18 -0.36 -0.47
CA GLU A 75 18.42 0.34 -0.82
C GLU A 75 18.19 1.45 -1.86
N SER A 76 17.33 1.23 -2.82
CA SER A 76 17.17 2.08 -4.00
C SER A 76 15.70 2.45 -4.27
N PRO A 77 15.17 3.52 -3.64
CA PRO A 77 13.77 3.92 -3.79
C PRO A 77 13.41 4.34 -5.23
N ARG A 78 14.40 4.88 -5.98
CA ARG A 78 14.18 5.26 -7.38
C ARG A 78 13.96 4.04 -8.30
N LEU A 79 14.77 2.99 -8.13
CA LEU A 79 14.61 1.74 -8.89
C LEU A 79 13.32 1.03 -8.51
N PHE A 80 12.98 1.03 -7.21
CA PHE A 80 11.72 0.48 -6.71
C PHE A 80 10.50 1.18 -7.31
N SER A 81 10.49 2.52 -7.32
CA SER A 81 9.41 3.31 -7.93
C SER A 81 9.31 3.10 -9.44
N LEU A 82 10.45 2.97 -10.13
CA LEU A 82 10.47 2.67 -11.56
C LEU A 82 9.88 1.28 -11.84
N TYR A 83 10.29 0.27 -11.07
CA TYR A 83 9.79 -1.10 -11.19
C TYR A 83 8.29 -1.17 -10.94
N ALA A 84 7.78 -0.52 -9.89
CA ALA A 84 6.38 -0.46 -9.56
C ALA A 84 5.53 0.14 -10.71
N ARG A 85 6.01 1.23 -11.33
CA ARG A 85 5.35 1.85 -12.49
C ARG A 85 5.34 0.95 -13.72
N MET A 86 6.47 0.27 -13.99
CA MET A 86 6.57 -0.65 -15.14
C MET A 86 5.62 -1.84 -15.01
N THR A 87 5.38 -2.30 -13.79
CA THR A 87 4.49 -3.42 -13.47
C THR A 87 3.07 -2.98 -13.14
N SER A 88 2.79 -1.66 -13.11
CA SER A 88 1.50 -1.06 -12.72
C SER A 88 1.02 -1.48 -11.33
N LEU A 89 1.93 -1.90 -10.45
CA LEU A 89 1.63 -2.32 -9.08
C LEU A 89 1.56 -1.14 -8.10
N ASP A 90 2.06 0.02 -8.47
CA ASP A 90 2.00 1.27 -7.69
C ASP A 90 0.58 1.80 -7.50
N VAL A 91 -0.35 1.41 -8.38
CA VAL A 91 -1.76 1.86 -8.35
C VAL A 91 -2.61 1.05 -7.36
N SER A 92 -2.18 -0.17 -7.00
CA SER A 92 -2.97 -1.11 -6.19
C SER A 92 -2.54 -1.20 -4.73
N VAL A 93 -1.65 -0.32 -4.28
CA VAL A 93 -1.13 -0.33 -2.90
C VAL A 93 -2.22 0.02 -1.90
N GLN A 94 -2.47 -0.86 -0.94
CA GLN A 94 -3.50 -0.69 0.08
C GLN A 94 -2.90 -0.13 1.38
N ALA A 95 -3.58 0.85 1.98
CA ALA A 95 -3.19 1.39 3.28
C ALA A 95 -3.43 0.37 4.41
N GLY A 96 -2.55 0.33 5.39
CA GLY A 96 -2.63 -0.57 6.54
C GLY A 96 -1.28 -0.93 7.12
N GLU A 97 -1.27 -1.71 8.17
CA GLU A 97 -0.05 -2.27 8.75
C GLU A 97 0.37 -3.53 8.00
N TYR A 98 1.67 -3.65 7.72
CA TYR A 98 2.28 -4.80 7.08
C TYR A 98 3.39 -5.36 7.94
N ASP A 99 3.41 -6.68 8.10
CA ASP A 99 4.56 -7.37 8.67
C ASP A 99 5.54 -7.70 7.54
N LEU A 100 6.64 -6.94 7.48
CA LEU A 100 7.70 -7.14 6.51
C LEU A 100 8.63 -8.25 6.99
N PRO A 101 8.70 -9.40 6.30
CA PRO A 101 9.59 -10.48 6.69
C PRO A 101 11.06 -10.10 6.44
N ARG A 102 11.97 -10.77 7.14
CA ARG A 102 13.41 -10.62 6.88
C ARG A 102 13.73 -10.88 5.41
N ASN A 103 14.74 -10.20 4.90
CA ASN A 103 15.25 -10.39 3.54
C ASN A 103 14.19 -10.25 2.42
N ILE A 104 13.11 -9.52 2.68
CA ILE A 104 12.08 -9.30 1.66
C ILE A 104 12.69 -8.60 0.45
N SER A 105 12.42 -9.14 -0.74
CA SER A 105 12.88 -8.54 -2.00
C SER A 105 11.99 -7.35 -2.42
N PRO A 106 12.47 -6.44 -3.28
CA PRO A 106 11.66 -5.36 -3.85
C PRO A 106 10.36 -5.87 -4.51
N LEU A 107 10.44 -6.97 -5.26
CA LEU A 107 9.25 -7.63 -5.83
C LEU A 107 8.33 -8.17 -4.74
N GLY A 108 8.88 -8.78 -3.69
CA GLY A 108 8.12 -9.27 -2.54
C GLY A 108 7.37 -8.16 -1.84
N LEU A 109 7.99 -6.98 -1.64
CA LEU A 109 7.35 -5.77 -1.09
C LEU A 109 6.17 -5.31 -1.94
N LEU A 110 6.36 -5.22 -3.27
CA LEU A 110 5.28 -4.82 -4.18
C LEU A 110 4.12 -5.80 -4.14
N ASN A 111 4.39 -7.10 -4.16
CA ASN A 111 3.35 -8.12 -4.06
C ASN A 111 2.62 -8.04 -2.73
N LEU A 112 3.32 -7.84 -1.61
CA LEU A 112 2.73 -7.69 -0.29
C LEU A 112 1.76 -6.50 -0.23
N PHE A 113 2.17 -5.35 -0.76
CA PHE A 113 1.36 -4.13 -0.79
C PHE A 113 0.19 -4.22 -1.77
N SER A 114 0.38 -4.82 -2.94
CA SER A 114 -0.66 -4.95 -3.96
C SER A 114 -1.72 -5.98 -3.61
N THR A 115 -1.36 -7.06 -2.91
CA THR A 115 -2.30 -8.07 -2.43
C THR A 115 -3.06 -7.63 -1.17
N GLY A 116 -2.61 -6.55 -0.52
CA GLY A 116 -3.25 -6.02 0.67
C GLY A 116 -3.21 -6.99 1.87
N GLN A 117 -2.13 -7.76 2.02
CA GLN A 117 -1.94 -8.66 3.16
C GLN A 117 -1.61 -7.85 4.41
N VAL A 118 -2.56 -7.03 4.85
CA VAL A 118 -2.44 -6.17 6.01
C VAL A 118 -2.66 -6.95 7.31
N VAL A 119 -2.06 -6.46 8.38
CA VAL A 119 -2.29 -6.97 9.73
C VAL A 119 -3.70 -6.61 10.16
N LEU A 120 -4.47 -7.61 10.58
CA LEU A 120 -5.81 -7.43 11.11
C LEU A 120 -5.79 -7.43 12.64
N HIS A 121 -6.53 -6.49 13.22
CA HIS A 121 -6.68 -6.35 14.68
C HIS A 121 -8.08 -6.76 15.11
N PRO A 122 -8.21 -7.63 16.14
CA PRO A 122 -9.50 -8.02 16.65
C PRO A 122 -10.12 -6.89 17.49
N VAL A 123 -11.35 -6.54 17.18
CA VAL A 123 -12.18 -5.59 17.93
C VAL A 123 -13.45 -6.30 18.35
N GLN A 124 -13.60 -6.52 19.66
CA GLN A 124 -14.71 -7.29 20.22
C GLN A 124 -15.87 -6.40 20.66
N LEU A 125 -17.06 -6.73 20.17
CA LEU A 125 -18.34 -6.25 20.72
C LEU A 125 -18.90 -7.34 21.63
N ALA A 126 -18.93 -7.08 22.94
CA ALA A 126 -19.37 -8.07 23.92
C ALA A 126 -20.90 -8.29 23.86
N GLU A 127 -21.33 -9.52 24.08
CA GLU A 127 -22.75 -9.85 24.22
C GLU A 127 -23.37 -9.11 25.42
N GLY A 128 -24.60 -8.64 25.25
CA GLY A 128 -25.34 -7.91 26.30
C GLY A 128 -24.78 -6.54 26.66
N ALA A 129 -23.77 -6.06 25.95
CA ALA A 129 -23.24 -4.72 26.15
C ALA A 129 -24.21 -3.65 25.61
N THR A 130 -24.40 -2.59 26.40
CA THR A 130 -25.12 -1.40 25.95
C THR A 130 -24.32 -0.64 24.87
N LEU A 131 -24.99 0.15 24.03
CA LEU A 131 -24.29 0.98 23.04
C LEU A 131 -23.23 1.89 23.66
N LYS A 132 -23.49 2.42 24.86
CA LYS A 132 -22.51 3.20 25.63
C LYS A 132 -21.24 2.40 25.94
N GLN A 133 -21.40 1.16 26.38
CA GLN A 133 -20.26 0.28 26.66
C GLN A 133 -19.50 -0.09 25.38
N VAL A 134 -20.22 -0.40 24.29
CA VAL A 134 -19.64 -0.67 22.97
C VAL A 134 -18.80 0.53 22.51
N LEU A 135 -19.37 1.75 22.48
CA LEU A 135 -18.63 2.95 22.06
C LEU A 135 -17.43 3.24 22.95
N THR A 136 -17.57 3.01 24.27
CA THR A 136 -16.45 3.20 25.19
C THR A 136 -15.31 2.21 24.90
N ALA A 137 -15.65 0.95 24.57
CA ALA A 137 -14.66 -0.08 24.22
C ALA A 137 -13.98 0.25 22.87
N LEU A 138 -14.77 0.64 21.85
CA LEU A 138 -14.25 1.01 20.54
C LEU A 138 -13.28 2.20 20.61
N ARG A 139 -13.63 3.23 21.39
CA ARG A 139 -12.78 4.43 21.58
C ARG A 139 -11.48 4.16 22.35
N LYS A 140 -11.44 3.13 23.18
CA LYS A 140 -10.21 2.70 23.87
C LYS A 140 -9.26 1.93 22.96
N SER A 141 -9.73 1.45 21.81
CA SER A 141 -8.89 0.72 20.87
C SER A 141 -7.87 1.65 20.23
N THR A 142 -6.59 1.28 20.28
CA THR A 142 -5.49 2.01 19.66
C THR A 142 -5.43 1.82 18.13
N PHE A 143 -6.24 0.91 17.61
CA PHE A 143 -6.29 0.58 16.18
C PHE A 143 -7.38 1.33 15.43
N LEU A 144 -8.33 1.93 16.16
CA LEU A 144 -9.47 2.63 15.57
C LEU A 144 -9.29 4.14 15.63
N VAL A 145 -9.94 4.83 14.69
CA VAL A 145 -10.04 6.30 14.67
C VAL A 145 -11.46 6.68 15.10
N ASP A 146 -11.57 7.45 16.18
CA ASP A 146 -12.87 8.01 16.60
C ASP A 146 -13.24 9.17 15.66
N ASP A 147 -14.13 8.88 14.71
CA ASP A 147 -14.66 9.83 13.76
C ASP A 147 -16.07 10.32 14.14
N LEU A 148 -16.62 9.83 15.24
CA LEU A 148 -18.04 10.09 15.58
C LEU A 148 -18.28 11.50 16.11
N GLY A 149 -17.37 12.02 16.94
CA GLY A 149 -17.48 13.37 17.50
C GLY A 149 -18.74 13.59 18.36
N VAL A 150 -19.35 12.51 18.84
CA VAL A 150 -20.58 12.53 19.66
C VAL A 150 -20.27 12.12 21.09
N GLY A 151 -21.06 12.59 22.04
CA GLY A 151 -20.97 12.16 23.43
C GLY A 151 -21.52 10.74 23.66
N LEU A 152 -21.87 10.46 24.89
CA LEU A 152 -22.42 9.16 25.32
C LEU A 152 -23.79 9.34 26.00
N THR A 153 -24.56 10.36 25.59
CA THR A 153 -25.94 10.61 26.05
C THR A 153 -26.95 10.02 25.06
N ASN A 154 -28.20 9.88 25.47
CA ASN A 154 -29.26 9.34 24.60
C ASN A 154 -29.46 10.20 23.34
N SER A 155 -29.39 11.52 23.46
CA SER A 155 -29.48 12.46 22.33
C SER A 155 -28.30 12.30 21.37
N ASP A 156 -27.10 11.99 21.87
CA ASP A 156 -25.93 11.71 21.04
C ASP A 156 -26.11 10.41 20.25
N PHE A 157 -26.77 9.41 20.82
CA PHE A 157 -27.06 8.15 20.13
C PHE A 157 -28.04 8.32 18.98
N GLU A 158 -29.06 9.15 19.13
CA GLU A 158 -29.97 9.48 18.03
C GLU A 158 -29.24 10.18 16.89
N LEU A 159 -28.38 11.16 17.22
CA LEU A 159 -27.51 11.83 16.24
C LEU A 159 -26.58 10.85 15.55
N LEU A 160 -25.99 9.89 16.29
CA LEU A 160 -25.14 8.85 15.78
C LEU A 160 -25.87 7.99 14.75
N LEU A 161 -27.06 7.47 15.10
CA LEU A 161 -27.84 6.62 14.20
C LEU A 161 -28.21 7.35 12.92
N LYS A 162 -28.61 8.61 13.03
CA LYS A 162 -28.90 9.47 11.88
C LYS A 162 -27.67 9.69 11.01
N ARG A 163 -26.50 9.91 11.61
CA ARG A 163 -25.22 10.09 10.91
C ARG A 163 -24.81 8.82 10.18
N LEU A 164 -25.00 7.66 10.81
CA LEU A 164 -24.74 6.35 10.21
C LEU A 164 -25.79 5.95 9.17
N ARG A 165 -26.85 6.75 9.00
CA ARG A 165 -28.00 6.47 8.11
C ARG A 165 -28.67 5.12 8.41
N LEU A 166 -28.70 4.75 9.69
CA LEU A 166 -29.32 3.50 10.12
C LEU A 166 -30.82 3.76 10.38
N PRO A 167 -31.72 2.95 9.80
CA PRO A 167 -33.19 3.13 9.96
C PRO A 167 -33.66 2.55 11.28
N ILE A 168 -33.11 3.02 12.40
CA ILE A 168 -33.35 2.49 13.75
C ILE A 168 -33.86 3.61 14.64
N GLN A 169 -34.91 3.33 15.42
CA GLN A 169 -35.45 4.26 16.42
C GLN A 169 -34.70 4.14 17.75
N PHE A 170 -34.23 2.96 18.09
CA PHE A 170 -33.50 2.68 19.33
C PHE A 170 -32.15 2.04 19.01
N ALA A 171 -31.13 2.45 19.72
CA ALA A 171 -29.76 2.02 19.40
C ALA A 171 -29.39 0.64 20.00
N GLU A 172 -30.13 0.19 21.00
CA GLU A 172 -29.84 -1.07 21.71
C GLU A 172 -30.33 -2.28 20.92
N GLY A 173 -29.49 -3.34 20.88
CA GLY A 173 -29.84 -4.61 20.25
C GLY A 173 -29.68 -4.67 18.73
N TYR A 174 -29.17 -3.61 18.07
CA TYR A 174 -29.01 -3.57 16.61
C TYR A 174 -27.58 -3.79 16.10
N PHE A 175 -26.65 -4.01 16.99
CA PHE A 175 -25.25 -4.30 16.67
C PHE A 175 -24.94 -5.73 17.10
N PHE A 176 -24.59 -6.59 16.13
CA PHE A 176 -24.33 -7.99 16.43
C PHE A 176 -23.05 -8.13 17.27
N PRO A 177 -23.12 -8.82 18.44
CA PRO A 177 -21.94 -9.07 19.25
C PRO A 177 -21.07 -10.13 18.57
N ASP A 178 -19.85 -9.73 18.21
CA ASP A 178 -18.86 -10.60 17.55
C ASP A 178 -17.46 -9.95 17.68
N THR A 179 -16.44 -10.67 17.21
CA THR A 179 -15.09 -10.13 17.07
C THR A 179 -14.86 -9.70 15.61
N TYR A 180 -14.75 -8.41 15.40
CA TYR A 180 -14.55 -7.80 14.09
C TYR A 180 -13.05 -7.64 13.80
N MET A 181 -12.58 -8.23 12.69
CA MET A 181 -11.21 -8.10 12.26
C MET A 181 -11.07 -6.83 11.40
N VAL A 182 -10.30 -5.87 11.87
CA VAL A 182 -10.15 -4.55 11.24
C VAL A 182 -8.70 -4.21 10.98
N VAL A 183 -8.45 -3.36 9.98
CA VAL A 183 -7.13 -2.77 9.75
C VAL A 183 -6.90 -1.56 10.67
N ARG A 184 -5.66 -1.23 10.97
CA ARG A 184 -5.33 0.00 11.70
C ARG A 184 -5.86 1.22 10.93
N GLY A 185 -6.43 2.17 11.66
CA GLY A 185 -7.04 3.37 11.08
C GLY A 185 -8.49 3.20 10.64
N THR A 186 -9.10 2.01 10.82
CA THR A 186 -10.54 1.82 10.61
C THR A 186 -11.32 2.76 11.53
N LYS A 187 -12.36 3.38 10.99
CA LYS A 187 -13.20 4.30 11.76
C LYS A 187 -14.15 3.56 12.67
N VAL A 188 -14.44 4.14 13.82
CA VAL A 188 -15.44 3.58 14.76
C VAL A 188 -16.81 3.47 14.07
N SER A 189 -17.18 4.45 13.23
CA SER A 189 -18.41 4.39 12.43
C SER A 189 -18.50 3.16 11.53
N ASP A 190 -17.39 2.75 10.90
CA ASP A 190 -17.35 1.61 9.99
C ASP A 190 -17.55 0.30 10.75
N VAL A 191 -16.95 0.17 11.95
CA VAL A 191 -17.17 -1.02 12.82
C VAL A 191 -18.64 -1.15 13.21
N LEU A 192 -19.30 -0.05 13.58
CA LEU A 192 -20.72 -0.06 13.91
C LEU A 192 -21.59 -0.45 12.70
N VAL A 193 -21.26 0.05 11.50
CA VAL A 193 -21.96 -0.34 10.26
C VAL A 193 -21.77 -1.83 9.98
N MET A 194 -20.54 -2.36 10.14
CA MET A 194 -20.30 -3.81 10.01
C MET A 194 -21.12 -4.63 11.01
N ALA A 195 -21.15 -4.21 12.27
CA ALA A 195 -21.92 -4.89 13.31
C ALA A 195 -23.44 -4.86 13.04
N HIS A 196 -23.95 -3.75 12.54
CA HIS A 196 -25.34 -3.65 12.13
C HIS A 196 -25.67 -4.56 10.93
N LYS A 197 -24.83 -4.57 9.89
CA LYS A 197 -25.01 -5.49 8.76
C LYS A 197 -24.96 -6.96 9.18
N ALA A 198 -24.05 -7.32 10.09
CA ALA A 198 -23.99 -8.66 10.62
C ALA A 198 -25.30 -9.05 11.36
N MET A 199 -25.89 -8.11 12.12
CA MET A 199 -27.19 -8.30 12.76
C MET A 199 -28.30 -8.59 11.76
N GLN A 200 -28.37 -7.79 10.68
CA GLN A 200 -29.38 -7.98 9.61
C GLN A 200 -29.24 -9.30 8.85
N THR A 201 -28.03 -9.86 8.80
CA THR A 201 -27.77 -11.09 8.05
C THR A 201 -28.03 -12.34 8.89
N LYS A 202 -27.93 -12.24 10.23
CA LYS A 202 -28.06 -13.36 11.16
C LYS A 202 -29.43 -13.47 11.82
N LEU A 203 -30.30 -12.47 11.63
CA LEU A 203 -31.71 -12.47 12.03
C LEU A 203 -32.61 -12.73 10.82
#